data_2ab992bc224102113903d39ef818c685
#
_entry.id   2ab992bc224102113903d39ef818c685
#
_cell.length_a   1.000
_cell.length_b   1.000
_cell.length_c   1.000
_cell.angle_alpha   90.00
_cell.angle_beta   90.00
_cell.angle_gamma   90.00
#
_symmetry.space_group_name_H-M   'P 1'
#
loop_
_entity.id
_entity.type
_entity.pdbx_description
1 polymer ?
#
loop_
_entity_poly.entity_id
_entity_poly.type
_entity_poly.pdbx_seq_one_letter_code
_entity_poly.pdbx_strand_id
1 'polypeptide(L)'
;MCIQLGVAITFDPKKDTINTKQHGISLARAEEIDFGWATFLVDDREDYGELRMQAIGFLGARLYSLIFTEDGASVRAISLRKATKEERKIYEENQ
;
A
#
# COMPACT_ATOMS: atom_id res chain seq x y z
N MET A 1 15.10 -8.22 11.14
CA MET A 1 13.89 -8.94 11.59
C MET A 1 12.69 -8.54 10.75
N CYS A 2 12.05 -9.49 10.18
CA CYS A 2 10.87 -9.21 9.38
C CYS A 2 9.61 -9.27 10.26
N ILE A 3 9.03 -8.13 10.52
CA ILE A 3 7.82 -8.03 11.33
C ILE A 3 6.57 -8.30 10.52
N GLN A 4 6.74 -8.53 9.22
CA GLN A 4 5.63 -8.77 8.32
C GLN A 4 5.35 -10.25 8.11
N LEU A 5 6.02 -11.10 8.87
CA LEU A 5 5.77 -12.53 8.84
C LEU A 5 4.32 -12.82 9.19
N GLY A 6 3.69 -13.65 8.39
CA GLY A 6 2.30 -14.03 8.60
C GLY A 6 1.29 -13.12 7.90
N VAL A 7 1.74 -12.03 7.29
CA VAL A 7 0.85 -11.17 6.50
C VAL A 7 0.90 -11.64 5.06
N ALA A 8 -0.24 -12.14 4.58
CA ALA A 8 -0.36 -12.55 3.18
C ALA A 8 -0.88 -11.36 2.37
N ILE A 9 -0.22 -11.08 1.26
CA ILE A 9 -0.67 -10.06 0.32
C ILE A 9 -1.36 -10.75 -0.84
N THR A 10 -2.60 -10.35 -1.10
CA THR A 10 -3.36 -10.84 -2.26
C THR A 10 -3.71 -9.66 -3.16
N PHE A 11 -4.11 -9.95 -4.38
CA PHE A 11 -4.57 -8.92 -5.31
C PHE A 11 -5.30 -9.58 -6.48
N ASP A 12 -6.15 -8.78 -7.14
CA ASP A 12 -6.83 -9.21 -8.36
C ASP A 12 -5.84 -9.07 -9.54
N PRO A 13 -5.58 -10.15 -10.29
CA PRO A 13 -4.66 -10.08 -11.44
C PRO A 13 -5.03 -9.01 -12.46
N LYS A 14 -6.31 -8.73 -12.65
CA LYS A 14 -6.75 -7.69 -13.58
C LYS A 14 -6.34 -6.31 -13.07
N LYS A 15 -6.49 -6.08 -11.77
CA LYS A 15 -6.05 -4.82 -11.16
C LYS A 15 -4.54 -4.69 -11.19
N ASP A 16 -3.83 -5.79 -11.04
CA ASP A 16 -2.38 -5.79 -11.14
C ASP A 16 -1.91 -5.35 -12.52
N THR A 17 -2.54 -5.86 -13.57
CA THR A 17 -2.23 -5.46 -14.94
C THR A 17 -2.42 -3.96 -15.12
N ILE A 18 -3.53 -3.43 -14.64
CA ILE A 18 -3.81 -2.00 -14.72
C ILE A 18 -2.78 -1.19 -13.92
N ASN A 19 -2.50 -1.64 -12.71
CA ASN A 19 -1.53 -0.94 -11.84
C ASN A 19 -0.15 -0.89 -12.47
N THR A 20 0.29 -2.00 -13.06
CA THR A 20 1.60 -2.06 -13.70
C THR A 20 1.67 -1.10 -14.89
N LYS A 21 0.60 -1.02 -15.67
CA LYS A 21 0.55 -0.07 -16.79
C LYS A 21 0.57 1.38 -16.34
N GLN A 22 -0.17 1.70 -15.29
CA GLN A 22 -0.31 3.08 -14.83
C GLN A 22 0.89 3.55 -14.03
N HIS A 23 1.49 2.66 -13.24
CA HIS A 23 2.46 3.07 -12.24
C HIS A 23 3.82 2.38 -12.37
N GLY A 24 3.94 1.43 -13.29
CA GLY A 24 5.22 0.76 -13.55
C GLY A 24 5.64 -0.22 -12.48
N ILE A 25 4.72 -0.66 -11.62
CA ILE A 25 5.04 -1.57 -10.53
C ILE A 25 3.89 -2.54 -10.31
N SER A 26 4.22 -3.81 -10.06
CA SER A 26 3.24 -4.84 -9.76
C SER A 26 2.73 -4.72 -8.32
N LEU A 27 1.45 -5.01 -8.11
CA LEU A 27 0.88 -5.10 -6.76
C LEU A 27 1.55 -6.18 -5.91
N ALA A 28 2.15 -7.18 -6.54
CA ALA A 28 2.87 -8.22 -5.81
C ALA A 28 4.02 -7.66 -4.99
N ARG A 29 4.55 -6.51 -5.38
CA ARG A 29 5.66 -5.90 -4.65
C ARG A 29 5.23 -5.17 -3.38
N ALA A 30 3.93 -5.11 -3.10
CA ALA A 30 3.43 -4.50 -1.87
C ALA A 30 4.02 -5.16 -0.62
N GLU A 31 4.34 -6.45 -0.68
CA GLU A 31 4.94 -7.15 0.45
C GLU A 31 6.33 -6.63 0.83
N GLU A 32 6.97 -5.87 -0.07
CA GLU A 32 8.30 -5.30 0.18
C GLU A 32 8.26 -4.00 0.97
N ILE A 33 7.06 -3.46 1.21
CA ILE A 33 6.92 -2.22 1.99
C ILE A 33 7.29 -2.50 3.44
N ASP A 34 8.03 -1.56 4.03
CA ASP A 34 8.36 -1.62 5.45
C ASP A 34 7.15 -1.13 6.26
N PHE A 35 6.26 -2.06 6.57
CA PHE A 35 5.02 -1.73 7.29
C PHE A 35 5.27 -1.34 8.73
N GLY A 36 6.40 -1.75 9.29
CA GLY A 36 6.73 -1.40 10.67
C GLY A 36 6.96 0.08 10.87
N TRP A 37 7.34 0.79 9.82
CA TRP A 37 7.60 2.24 9.87
C TRP A 37 6.63 3.04 9.01
N ALA A 38 5.65 2.38 8.38
CA ALA A 38 4.71 3.06 7.51
C ALA A 38 3.74 3.92 8.31
N THR A 39 3.23 4.96 7.64
CA THR A 39 2.13 5.77 8.16
C THR A 39 0.84 5.25 7.56
N PHE A 40 -0.16 5.01 8.40
CA PHE A 40 -1.44 4.44 7.97
C PHE A 40 -2.53 5.49 8.08
N LEU A 41 -3.33 5.60 7.03
CA LEU A 41 -4.48 6.51 6.97
C LEU A 41 -5.69 5.75 6.45
N VAL A 42 -6.88 6.22 6.80
CA VAL A 42 -8.10 5.71 6.19
C VAL A 42 -8.26 6.36 4.83
N ASP A 43 -8.54 5.55 3.80
CA ASP A 43 -8.84 6.07 2.48
C ASP A 43 -10.36 6.23 2.35
N ASP A 44 -10.84 7.43 2.65
CA ASP A 44 -12.25 7.76 2.67
C ASP A 44 -12.68 8.69 1.54
N ARG A 45 -11.88 8.74 0.46
CA ARG A 45 -12.16 9.62 -0.69
C ARG A 45 -13.49 9.31 -1.36
N GLU A 46 -13.93 8.05 -1.28
CA GLU A 46 -15.18 7.59 -1.88
C GLU A 46 -15.81 6.55 -0.95
N ASP A 47 -17.09 6.27 -1.18
CA ASP A 47 -17.76 5.15 -0.53
C ASP A 47 -17.50 3.90 -1.37
N TYR A 48 -16.58 3.07 -0.93
CA TYR A 48 -16.19 1.86 -1.65
C TYR A 48 -17.01 0.63 -1.27
N GLY A 49 -17.93 0.80 -0.31
CA GLY A 49 -18.64 -0.35 0.24
C GLY A 49 -17.75 -1.22 1.14
N GLU A 50 -16.53 -0.81 1.41
CA GLU A 50 -15.59 -1.51 2.27
C GLU A 50 -14.61 -0.49 2.83
N LEU A 51 -14.01 -0.82 3.96
CA LEU A 51 -12.98 0.04 4.54
C LEU A 51 -11.68 -0.15 3.76
N ARG A 52 -11.16 0.94 3.24
CA ARG A 52 -9.86 0.96 2.58
C ARG A 52 -8.88 1.78 3.39
N MET A 53 -7.64 1.29 3.43
CA MET A 53 -6.55 1.93 4.15
C MET A 53 -5.48 2.35 3.14
N GLN A 54 -4.74 3.38 3.53
CA GLN A 54 -3.55 3.79 2.81
C GLN A 54 -2.34 3.58 3.71
N ALA A 55 -1.32 2.93 3.18
CA ALA A 55 -0.03 2.83 3.85
C ALA A 55 0.99 3.62 3.04
N ILE A 56 1.66 4.57 3.70
CA ILE A 56 2.76 5.32 3.10
C ILE A 56 4.03 4.79 3.75
N GLY A 57 4.88 4.15 2.97
CA GLY A 57 6.07 3.53 3.50
C GLY A 57 7.14 3.29 2.45
N PHE A 58 8.34 2.98 2.92
CA PHE A 58 9.44 2.71 2.02
C PHE A 58 9.34 1.32 1.42
N LEU A 59 9.57 1.26 0.12
CA LEU A 59 9.80 0.04 -0.63
C LEU A 59 11.19 0.24 -1.25
N GLY A 60 12.19 -0.43 -0.69
CA GLY A 60 13.56 -0.13 -1.06
C GLY A 60 13.93 1.29 -0.65
N ALA A 61 14.43 2.07 -1.58
CA ALA A 61 14.92 3.42 -1.31
C ALA A 61 13.87 4.52 -1.56
N ARG A 62 12.64 4.14 -1.92
CA ARG A 62 11.61 5.12 -2.28
C ARG A 62 10.36 4.94 -1.45
N LEU A 63 9.67 6.05 -1.23
CA LEU A 63 8.37 6.04 -0.58
C LEU A 63 7.28 5.68 -1.58
N TYR A 64 6.40 4.77 -1.16
CA TYR A 64 5.26 4.35 -1.95
C TYR A 64 3.97 4.52 -1.15
N SER A 65 2.87 4.63 -1.88
CA SER A 65 1.52 4.66 -1.33
C SER A 65 0.82 3.37 -1.76
N LEU A 66 0.38 2.61 -0.79
CA LEU A 66 -0.39 1.39 -1.01
C LEU A 66 -1.80 1.61 -0.51
N ILE A 67 -2.78 1.38 -1.40
CA ILE A 67 -4.18 1.32 -0.99
C ILE A 67 -4.53 -0.16 -0.84
N PHE A 68 -5.11 -0.52 0.29
CA PHE A 68 -5.42 -1.92 0.57
C PHE A 68 -6.65 -2.03 1.44
N THR A 69 -7.19 -3.23 1.50
CA THR A 69 -8.24 -3.59 2.45
C THR A 69 -7.83 -4.84 3.19
N GLU A 70 -8.27 -4.98 4.42
CA GLU A 70 -8.04 -6.19 5.18
C GLU A 70 -9.10 -7.22 4.83
N ASP A 71 -8.68 -8.47 4.69
CA ASP A 71 -9.56 -9.56 4.30
C ASP A 71 -9.19 -10.78 5.15
N GLY A 72 -9.77 -10.84 6.34
CA GLY A 72 -9.41 -11.85 7.31
C GLY A 72 -7.97 -11.72 7.75
N ALA A 73 -7.18 -12.77 7.57
CA ALA A 73 -5.78 -12.78 7.95
C ALA A 73 -4.87 -12.25 6.84
N SER A 74 -5.45 -11.82 5.71
CA SER A 74 -4.68 -11.33 4.57
C SER A 74 -4.99 -9.88 4.30
N VAL A 75 -4.12 -9.26 3.48
CA VAL A 75 -4.27 -7.90 3.00
C VAL A 75 -4.42 -7.96 1.49
N ARG A 76 -5.48 -7.34 0.97
CA ARG A 76 -5.70 -7.28 -0.47
C ARG A 76 -5.22 -5.94 -1.00
N ALA A 77 -4.16 -5.96 -1.78
CA ALA A 77 -3.61 -4.76 -2.40
C ALA A 77 -4.51 -4.30 -3.54
N ILE A 78 -4.81 -3.01 -3.56
CA ILE A 78 -5.72 -2.42 -4.54
C ILE A 78 -4.96 -1.51 -5.51
N SER A 79 -4.03 -0.71 -4.99
CA SER A 79 -3.26 0.22 -5.79
C SER A 79 -1.90 0.45 -5.14
N LEU A 80 -0.85 0.49 -5.95
CA LEU A 80 0.51 0.73 -5.48
C LEU A 80 1.17 1.71 -6.43
N ARG A 81 1.65 2.82 -5.90
CA ARG A 81 2.33 3.85 -6.69
C ARG A 81 3.32 4.62 -5.83
N LYS A 82 4.19 5.36 -6.47
CA LYS A 82 5.11 6.24 -5.75
C LYS A 82 4.33 7.29 -4.97
N ALA A 83 4.82 7.62 -3.79
CA ALA A 83 4.20 8.65 -2.96
C ALA A 83 4.34 10.02 -3.61
N THR A 84 3.32 10.87 -3.41
CA THR A 84 3.36 12.26 -3.82
C THR A 84 4.15 13.08 -2.80
N LYS A 85 4.40 14.36 -3.11
CA LYS A 85 5.06 15.29 -2.19
C LYS A 85 4.25 15.46 -0.91
N GLU A 86 2.93 15.55 -1.04
CA GLU A 86 2.04 15.68 0.12
C GLU A 86 2.10 14.44 0.99
N GLU A 87 2.12 13.27 0.36
CA GLU A 87 2.21 12.01 1.10
C GLU A 87 3.55 11.87 1.80
N ARG A 88 4.65 12.28 1.15
CA ARG A 88 5.95 12.30 1.78
C ARG A 88 5.95 13.20 3.02
N LYS A 89 5.32 14.35 2.93
CA LYS A 89 5.22 15.28 4.04
C LYS A 89 4.47 14.64 5.21
N ILE A 90 3.34 13.99 4.91
CA ILE A 90 2.57 13.27 5.92
C ILE A 90 3.43 12.22 6.60
N TYR A 91 4.17 11.44 5.79
CA TYR A 91 5.05 10.41 6.33
C TYR A 91 6.09 11.00 7.26
N GLU A 92 6.75 12.10 6.85
CA GLU A 92 7.80 12.73 7.64
C GLU A 92 7.26 13.31 8.94
N GLU A 93 6.07 13.86 8.92
CA GLU A 93 5.43 14.45 10.10
C GLU A 93 5.01 13.40 11.12
N ASN A 94 4.90 12.16 10.71
CA ASN A 94 4.44 11.07 11.57
C ASN A 94 5.55 10.13 12.03
N GLN A 95 6.81 10.53 11.84
CA GLN A 95 7.96 9.73 12.30
C GLN A 95 8.48 10.17 13.65
#